data_cd34f7e47aa9c32c42e352cb508c5230
#
_entry.id   cd34f7e47aa9c32c42e352cb508c5230
#
_cell.length_a   1.000
_cell.length_b   1.000
_cell.length_c   1.000
_cell.angle_alpha   90.00
_cell.angle_beta   90.00
_cell.angle_gamma   90.00
#
_symmetry.space_group_name_H-M   'P 1'
#
loop_
_entity.id
_entity.type
_entity.pdbx_description
1 polymer ?
#
loop_
_entity_poly.entity_id
_entity_poly.type
_entity_poly.pdbx_seq_one_letter_code
_entity_poly.pdbx_strand_id
1 'polypeptide(L)'
;PRSPPRAYPRVGRPAPPPGAGAVRKPGPRAHRRIARVGGPAGLGHSAIRAEAFERTLEELGLDGGRHVDTGFSGEEGARATRSLLLTPDRPTAIVYDNDIMAVAGLGVAAEMGVSVPDDLSLLAWDDSQLCRLTHPTLSAMSHDVHRFGAEVTEVLFDVIAGEEVRPRPVATPSLVPRRSTAPPRAQGVRP
;
A
#
# COMPACT_ATOMS: atom_id res chain seq x y z
N PRO A 1 -17.99 17.03 36.31
CA PRO A 1 -18.15 17.38 34.90
C PRO A 1 -16.84 17.08 34.19
N ARG A 2 -16.85 16.08 33.31
CA ARG A 2 -15.69 15.74 32.49
C ARG A 2 -15.64 16.73 31.35
N SER A 3 -14.53 17.47 31.22
CA SER A 3 -14.28 18.33 30.07
C SER A 3 -14.33 17.51 28.77
N PRO A 4 -14.90 18.02 27.68
CA PRO A 4 -14.90 17.32 26.40
C PRO A 4 -13.47 17.15 25.91
N PRO A 5 -13.15 16.06 25.18
CA PRO A 5 -11.83 15.84 24.65
C PRO A 5 -11.46 16.99 23.70
N ARG A 6 -10.26 17.54 23.89
CA ARG A 6 -9.72 18.58 22.99
C ARG A 6 -9.69 18.00 21.57
N ALA A 7 -10.36 18.69 20.64
CA ALA A 7 -10.27 18.38 19.23
C ALA A 7 -8.79 18.50 18.81
N TYR A 8 -8.23 17.42 18.29
CA TYR A 8 -6.91 17.46 17.68
C TYR A 8 -6.92 18.49 16.55
N PRO A 9 -5.91 19.36 16.45
CA PRO A 9 -5.81 20.29 15.33
C PRO A 9 -5.82 19.47 14.04
N ARG A 10 -6.67 19.86 13.08
CA ARG A 10 -6.64 19.30 11.73
C ARG A 10 -5.25 19.57 11.18
N VAL A 11 -4.46 18.53 11.00
CA VAL A 11 -3.18 18.61 10.31
C VAL A 11 -3.52 19.11 8.89
N GLY A 12 -3.09 20.33 8.59
CA GLY A 12 -3.21 20.88 7.23
C GLY A 12 -2.58 19.90 6.25
N ARG A 13 -3.16 19.79 5.05
CA ARG A 13 -2.61 18.94 3.97
C ARG A 13 -1.11 19.22 3.85
N PRO A 14 -0.24 18.22 4.03
CA PRO A 14 1.18 18.44 3.79
C PRO A 14 1.35 18.88 2.32
N ALA A 15 2.16 19.92 2.10
CA ALA A 15 2.56 20.28 0.75
C ALA A 15 3.21 19.07 0.07
N PRO A 16 2.96 18.82 -1.23
CA PRO A 16 3.63 17.73 -1.92
C PRO A 16 5.15 17.94 -1.80
N PRO A 17 5.92 16.86 -1.59
CA PRO A 17 7.37 16.98 -1.48
C PRO A 17 7.94 17.64 -2.73
N PRO A 18 8.96 18.50 -2.60
CA PRO A 18 9.64 19.09 -3.74
C PRO A 18 10.21 17.96 -4.60
N GLY A 19 9.77 17.85 -5.85
CA GLY A 19 10.15 16.77 -6.75
C GLY A 19 9.08 15.68 -6.96
N ALA A 20 7.85 15.88 -6.49
CA ALA A 20 6.70 15.12 -7.00
C ALA A 20 6.57 15.45 -8.50
N GLY A 21 7.43 14.83 -9.29
CA GLY A 21 7.37 14.90 -10.75
C GLY A 21 5.99 14.45 -11.20
N ALA A 22 5.46 15.08 -12.24
CA ALA A 22 4.20 14.72 -12.86
C ALA A 22 4.12 13.18 -12.96
N VAL A 23 3.03 12.61 -12.45
CA VAL A 23 2.79 11.17 -12.51
C VAL A 23 2.94 10.76 -13.97
N ARG A 24 3.91 9.89 -14.24
CA ARG A 24 4.24 9.53 -15.61
C ARG A 24 3.18 8.60 -16.16
N LYS A 25 2.52 8.98 -17.27
CA LYS A 25 1.52 8.11 -17.92
C LYS A 25 2.08 6.72 -18.16
N PRO A 26 1.30 5.67 -17.85
CA PRO A 26 1.75 4.29 -18.00
C PRO A 26 2.05 3.98 -19.47
N GLY A 27 3.21 3.39 -19.70
CA GLY A 27 3.57 2.89 -21.03
C GLY A 27 2.70 1.71 -21.49
N PRO A 28 2.87 1.24 -22.72
CA PRO A 28 2.04 0.16 -23.28
C PRO A 28 2.14 -1.18 -22.53
N ARG A 29 3.18 -1.35 -21.72
CA ARG A 29 3.41 -2.55 -20.89
C ARG A 29 3.18 -2.28 -19.39
N ALA A 30 2.28 -1.38 -19.02
CA ALA A 30 1.95 -1.10 -17.64
C ALA A 30 0.67 -1.84 -17.22
N HIS A 31 0.56 -2.13 -15.93
CA HIS A 31 -0.69 -2.62 -15.35
C HIS A 31 -1.79 -1.57 -15.51
N ARG A 32 -2.94 -2.00 -15.97
CA ARG A 32 -4.12 -1.14 -16.13
C ARG A 32 -5.25 -1.52 -15.17
N ARG A 33 -5.33 -2.78 -14.78
CA ARG A 33 -6.28 -3.29 -13.78
C ARG A 33 -5.51 -3.49 -12.48
N ILE A 34 -5.63 -2.52 -11.60
CA ILE A 34 -4.91 -2.49 -10.31
C ILE A 34 -5.95 -2.51 -9.20
N ALA A 35 -5.74 -3.33 -8.18
CA ALA A 35 -6.54 -3.33 -6.98
C ALA A 35 -5.73 -2.95 -5.77
N ARG A 36 -6.41 -2.45 -4.72
CA ARG A 36 -5.86 -2.25 -3.39
C ARG A 36 -6.65 -3.06 -2.38
N VAL A 37 -5.95 -3.77 -1.52
CA VAL A 37 -6.50 -4.42 -0.33
C VAL A 37 -6.02 -3.60 0.86
N GLY A 38 -6.91 -2.77 1.37
CA GLY A 38 -6.65 -1.77 2.38
C GLY A 38 -7.02 -2.21 3.79
N GLY A 39 -6.60 -1.41 4.78
CA GLY A 39 -7.04 -1.53 6.16
C GLY A 39 -8.41 -0.91 6.40
N PRO A 40 -8.89 -0.87 7.67
CA PRO A 40 -10.19 -0.31 8.02
C PRO A 40 -10.33 1.15 7.57
N ALA A 41 -11.42 1.46 6.88
CA ALA A 41 -11.70 2.81 6.35
C ALA A 41 -11.76 3.90 7.43
N GLY A 42 -12.09 3.53 8.69
CA GLY A 42 -12.14 4.46 9.82
C GLY A 42 -10.78 4.94 10.34
N LEU A 43 -9.67 4.35 9.87
CA LEU A 43 -8.33 4.75 10.28
C LEU A 43 -7.75 5.82 9.33
N GLY A 44 -7.25 6.93 9.90
CA GLY A 44 -6.76 8.07 9.12
C GLY A 44 -5.71 7.71 8.07
N HIS A 45 -4.76 6.83 8.40
CA HIS A 45 -3.74 6.39 7.44
C HIS A 45 -4.32 5.52 6.31
N SER A 46 -5.33 4.69 6.58
CA SER A 46 -6.03 3.91 5.56
C SER A 46 -6.78 4.81 4.59
N ALA A 47 -7.48 5.83 5.11
CA ALA A 47 -8.19 6.82 4.30
C ALA A 47 -7.24 7.63 3.41
N ILE A 48 -6.09 8.08 3.95
CA ILE A 48 -5.07 8.81 3.17
C ILE A 48 -4.51 7.95 2.04
N ARG A 49 -4.25 6.67 2.29
CA ARG A 49 -3.77 5.73 1.27
C ARG A 49 -4.83 5.44 0.21
N ALA A 50 -6.11 5.31 0.61
CA ALA A 50 -7.22 5.14 -0.32
C ALA A 50 -7.34 6.33 -1.27
N GLU A 51 -7.41 7.55 -0.72
CA GLU A 51 -7.47 8.80 -1.50
C GLU A 51 -6.27 8.93 -2.45
N ALA A 52 -5.06 8.62 -1.98
CA ALA A 52 -3.86 8.68 -2.80
C ALA A 52 -3.89 7.65 -3.94
N PHE A 53 -4.39 6.44 -3.67
CA PHE A 53 -4.54 5.39 -4.68
C PHE A 53 -5.53 5.81 -5.77
N GLU A 54 -6.72 6.24 -5.39
CA GLU A 54 -7.77 6.67 -6.32
C GLU A 54 -7.31 7.85 -7.18
N ARG A 55 -6.78 8.90 -6.55
CA ARG A 55 -6.24 10.05 -7.26
C ARG A 55 -5.15 9.66 -8.25
N THR A 56 -4.24 8.77 -7.88
CA THR A 56 -3.17 8.32 -8.78
C THR A 56 -3.73 7.58 -9.99
N LEU A 57 -4.75 6.75 -9.82
CA LEU A 57 -5.40 6.06 -10.94
C LEU A 57 -6.07 7.07 -11.88
N GLU A 58 -6.78 8.07 -11.35
CA GLU A 58 -7.38 9.14 -12.14
C GLU A 58 -6.33 9.92 -12.95
N GLU A 59 -5.24 10.35 -12.30
CA GLU A 59 -4.12 11.07 -12.95
C GLU A 59 -3.47 10.25 -14.07
N LEU A 60 -3.45 8.92 -13.93
CA LEU A 60 -2.93 7.99 -14.94
C LEU A 60 -3.94 7.62 -16.02
N GLY A 61 -5.20 8.03 -15.91
CA GLY A 61 -6.28 7.63 -16.80
C GLY A 61 -6.54 6.13 -16.75
N LEU A 62 -6.48 5.54 -15.56
CA LEU A 62 -6.75 4.14 -15.29
C LEU A 62 -8.15 4.01 -14.66
N ASP A 63 -9.14 3.72 -15.49
CA ASP A 63 -10.50 3.48 -15.04
C ASP A 63 -10.61 2.08 -14.44
N GLY A 64 -11.35 1.94 -13.32
CA GLY A 64 -11.70 0.65 -12.74
C GLY A 64 -10.72 0.10 -11.70
N GLY A 65 -9.99 0.94 -10.99
CA GLY A 65 -9.30 0.54 -9.77
C GLY A 65 -10.30 -0.05 -8.76
N ARG A 66 -9.95 -1.20 -8.16
CA ARG A 66 -10.79 -1.84 -7.15
C ARG A 66 -10.17 -1.67 -5.78
N HIS A 67 -11.01 -1.33 -4.82
CA HIS A 67 -10.60 -1.19 -3.45
C HIS A 67 -11.42 -2.13 -2.56
N VAL A 68 -10.76 -2.84 -1.66
CA VAL A 68 -11.40 -3.70 -0.66
C VAL A 68 -10.83 -3.36 0.71
N ASP A 69 -11.69 -2.93 1.62
CA ASP A 69 -11.31 -2.69 3.02
C ASP A 69 -11.32 -3.99 3.82
N THR A 70 -10.38 -4.10 4.76
CA THR A 70 -10.20 -5.25 5.65
C THR A 70 -9.85 -4.79 7.06
N GLY A 71 -9.76 -5.72 8.01
CA GLY A 71 -9.24 -5.49 9.36
C GLY A 71 -7.72 -5.72 9.51
N PHE A 72 -6.93 -5.66 8.42
CA PHE A 72 -5.49 -5.95 8.38
C PHE A 72 -5.09 -7.40 8.65
N SER A 73 -6.02 -8.31 8.83
CA SER A 73 -5.69 -9.73 9.06
C SER A 73 -5.33 -10.47 7.77
N GLY A 74 -4.49 -11.49 7.88
CA GLY A 74 -4.16 -12.36 6.75
C GLY A 74 -5.39 -13.09 6.20
N GLU A 75 -6.32 -13.50 7.07
CA GLU A 75 -7.55 -14.17 6.67
C GLU A 75 -8.45 -13.28 5.81
N GLU A 76 -8.62 -12.01 6.21
CA GLU A 76 -9.39 -11.05 5.41
C GLU A 76 -8.66 -10.67 4.12
N GLY A 77 -7.33 -10.53 4.16
CA GLY A 77 -6.50 -10.36 2.97
C GLY A 77 -6.66 -11.52 1.96
N ALA A 78 -6.68 -12.76 2.46
CA ALA A 78 -6.95 -13.93 1.62
C ALA A 78 -8.35 -13.90 1.01
N ARG A 79 -9.39 -13.60 1.79
CA ARG A 79 -10.77 -13.47 1.28
C ARG A 79 -10.90 -12.38 0.21
N ALA A 80 -10.32 -11.20 0.47
CA ALA A 80 -10.31 -10.08 -0.47
C ALA A 80 -9.60 -10.46 -1.77
N THR A 81 -8.43 -11.08 -1.68
CA THR A 81 -7.67 -11.54 -2.85
C THR A 81 -8.47 -12.54 -3.68
N ARG A 82 -9.06 -13.55 -3.03
CA ARG A 82 -9.89 -14.55 -3.71
C ARG A 82 -11.07 -13.90 -4.43
N SER A 83 -11.78 -12.98 -3.78
CA SER A 83 -12.88 -12.25 -4.38
C SER A 83 -12.45 -11.47 -5.61
N LEU A 84 -11.31 -10.76 -5.54
CA LEU A 84 -10.77 -9.99 -6.67
C LEU A 84 -10.38 -10.89 -7.85
N LEU A 85 -9.78 -12.05 -7.59
CA LEU A 85 -9.33 -12.97 -8.63
C LEU A 85 -10.47 -13.73 -9.32
N LEU A 86 -11.64 -13.86 -8.68
CA LEU A 86 -12.83 -14.48 -9.26
C LEU A 86 -13.63 -13.55 -10.19
N THR A 87 -13.28 -12.27 -10.25
CA THR A 87 -13.99 -11.33 -11.13
C THR A 87 -13.59 -11.52 -12.59
N PRO A 88 -14.50 -11.30 -13.56
CA PRO A 88 -14.17 -11.38 -15.00
C PRO A 88 -12.98 -10.48 -15.40
N ASP A 89 -12.98 -9.24 -14.88
CA ASP A 89 -11.91 -8.26 -15.10
C ASP A 89 -10.93 -8.25 -13.94
N ARG A 90 -10.42 -9.45 -13.57
CA ARG A 90 -9.51 -9.59 -12.45
C ARG A 90 -8.30 -8.63 -12.56
N PRO A 91 -7.80 -8.09 -11.44
CA PRO A 91 -6.62 -7.24 -11.44
C PRO A 91 -5.39 -8.02 -11.92
N THR A 92 -4.46 -7.30 -12.52
CA THR A 92 -3.12 -7.80 -12.86
C THR A 92 -2.06 -7.36 -11.85
N ALA A 93 -2.42 -6.46 -10.94
CA ALA A 93 -1.60 -6.06 -9.81
C ALA A 93 -2.48 -5.78 -8.59
N ILE A 94 -2.00 -6.14 -7.41
CA ILE A 94 -2.64 -5.84 -6.13
C ILE A 94 -1.63 -5.19 -5.20
N VAL A 95 -2.02 -4.06 -4.61
CA VAL A 95 -1.29 -3.37 -3.55
C VAL A 95 -1.97 -3.66 -2.22
N TYR A 96 -1.21 -4.14 -1.24
CA TYR A 96 -1.70 -4.44 0.10
C TYR A 96 -1.20 -3.42 1.10
N ASP A 97 -2.04 -3.03 2.04
CA ASP A 97 -1.69 -2.05 3.09
C ASP A 97 -0.82 -2.62 4.20
N ASN A 98 -0.58 -3.93 4.22
CA ASN A 98 0.47 -4.57 5.02
C ASN A 98 1.01 -5.85 4.35
N ASP A 99 2.09 -6.36 4.89
CA ASP A 99 2.76 -7.56 4.39
C ASP A 99 2.03 -8.87 4.73
N ILE A 100 1.35 -8.93 5.87
CA ILE A 100 0.58 -10.12 6.29
C ILE A 100 -0.52 -10.45 5.28
N MET A 101 -1.25 -9.43 4.83
CA MET A 101 -2.28 -9.60 3.79
C MET A 101 -1.66 -9.97 2.44
N ALA A 102 -0.49 -9.41 2.11
CA ALA A 102 0.23 -9.74 0.87
C ALA A 102 0.72 -11.19 0.85
N VAL A 103 1.24 -11.69 1.97
CA VAL A 103 1.64 -13.11 2.14
C VAL A 103 0.44 -14.03 1.98
N ALA A 104 -0.69 -13.69 2.62
CA ALA A 104 -1.92 -14.45 2.47
C ALA A 104 -2.46 -14.42 1.03
N GLY A 105 -2.38 -13.26 0.37
CA GLY A 105 -2.73 -13.10 -1.05
C GLY A 105 -1.86 -13.93 -1.98
N LEU A 106 -0.56 -14.05 -1.68
CA LEU A 106 0.35 -14.91 -2.42
C LEU A 106 -0.06 -16.39 -2.30
N GLY A 107 -0.45 -16.83 -1.10
CA GLY A 107 -0.99 -18.18 -0.88
C GLY A 107 -2.24 -18.44 -1.70
N VAL A 108 -3.19 -17.50 -1.71
CA VAL A 108 -4.42 -17.60 -2.52
C VAL A 108 -4.11 -17.66 -4.02
N ALA A 109 -3.16 -16.86 -4.51
CA ALA A 109 -2.75 -16.90 -5.91
C ALA A 109 -2.22 -18.30 -6.28
N ALA A 110 -1.38 -18.90 -5.42
CA ALA A 110 -0.88 -20.25 -5.61
C ALA A 110 -2.00 -21.32 -5.60
N GLU A 111 -2.93 -21.26 -4.65
CA GLU A 111 -4.09 -22.16 -4.58
C GLU A 111 -4.97 -22.09 -5.84
N MET A 112 -5.12 -20.89 -6.41
CA MET A 112 -5.94 -20.65 -7.60
C MET A 112 -5.17 -20.87 -8.92
N GLY A 113 -3.91 -21.29 -8.87
CA GLY A 113 -3.07 -21.48 -10.06
C GLY A 113 -2.74 -20.18 -10.80
N VAL A 114 -2.75 -19.04 -10.10
CA VAL A 114 -2.38 -17.73 -10.63
C VAL A 114 -0.89 -17.49 -10.39
N SER A 115 -0.12 -17.38 -11.46
CA SER A 115 1.32 -17.22 -11.36
C SER A 115 1.72 -15.81 -10.91
N VAL A 116 2.57 -15.72 -9.88
CA VAL A 116 3.17 -14.47 -9.40
C VAL A 116 4.67 -14.52 -9.76
N PRO A 117 5.19 -13.52 -10.47
CA PRO A 117 4.57 -12.26 -10.90
C PRO A 117 3.88 -12.29 -12.27
N ASP A 118 3.93 -13.40 -13.00
CA ASP A 118 3.61 -13.46 -14.42
C ASP A 118 2.17 -13.08 -14.77
N ASP A 119 1.19 -13.58 -14.00
CA ASP A 119 -0.24 -13.29 -14.20
C ASP A 119 -0.73 -12.21 -13.24
N LEU A 120 -0.04 -12.04 -12.09
CA LEU A 120 -0.43 -11.14 -11.02
C LEU A 120 0.80 -10.60 -10.30
N SER A 121 0.97 -9.27 -10.30
CA SER A 121 1.96 -8.60 -9.45
C SER A 121 1.40 -8.31 -8.07
N LEU A 122 2.21 -8.54 -7.02
CA LEU A 122 1.86 -8.24 -5.64
C LEU A 122 2.87 -7.27 -5.03
N LEU A 123 2.36 -6.19 -4.40
CA LEU A 123 3.15 -5.21 -3.68
C LEU A 123 2.63 -5.13 -2.24
N ALA A 124 3.52 -5.30 -1.27
CA ALA A 124 3.21 -5.13 0.14
C ALA A 124 3.51 -3.71 0.62
N TRP A 125 2.74 -3.21 1.56
CA TRP A 125 3.19 -2.16 2.45
C TRP A 125 3.85 -2.83 3.66
N ASP A 126 4.89 -2.20 4.20
CA ASP A 126 5.83 -2.75 5.18
C ASP A 126 6.75 -3.84 4.62
N ASP A 127 8.03 -3.70 4.92
CA ASP A 127 9.07 -4.64 4.48
C ASP A 127 9.58 -5.46 5.66
N SER A 128 8.71 -6.26 6.25
CA SER A 128 9.14 -7.16 7.31
C SER A 128 9.94 -8.37 6.79
N GLN A 129 10.41 -9.18 7.70
CA GLN A 129 11.10 -10.41 7.35
C GLN A 129 10.24 -11.36 6.49
N LEU A 130 8.91 -11.33 6.65
CA LEU A 130 7.98 -12.15 5.89
C LEU A 130 8.14 -11.94 4.38
N CYS A 131 8.31 -10.70 3.92
CA CYS A 131 8.49 -10.40 2.50
C CYS A 131 9.70 -11.11 1.86
N ARG A 132 10.70 -11.45 2.66
CA ARG A 132 11.94 -12.13 2.22
C ARG A 132 11.86 -13.66 2.32
N LEU A 133 10.94 -14.18 3.12
CA LEU A 133 10.77 -15.63 3.35
C LEU A 133 9.78 -16.30 2.40
N THR A 134 9.01 -15.52 1.64
CA THR A 134 8.06 -16.06 0.64
C THR A 134 8.77 -16.48 -0.65
N HIS A 135 8.06 -17.29 -1.44
CA HIS A 135 8.47 -17.62 -2.81
C HIS A 135 7.29 -17.43 -3.77
N PRO A 136 7.40 -16.48 -4.73
CA PRO A 136 8.46 -15.48 -4.89
C PRO A 136 8.56 -14.51 -3.71
N THR A 137 9.75 -13.90 -3.50
CA THR A 137 9.94 -12.85 -2.48
C THR A 137 9.12 -11.61 -2.83
N LEU A 138 8.45 -11.02 -1.85
CA LEU A 138 7.52 -9.91 -2.05
C LEU A 138 8.27 -8.57 -2.20
N SER A 139 7.94 -7.85 -3.26
CA SER A 139 8.24 -6.42 -3.40
C SER A 139 7.47 -5.65 -2.35
N ALA A 140 8.09 -4.65 -1.73
CA ALA A 140 7.47 -3.93 -0.63
C ALA A 140 7.84 -2.45 -0.61
N MET A 141 6.97 -1.65 0.01
CA MET A 141 7.31 -0.30 0.44
C MET A 141 7.99 -0.40 1.80
N SER A 142 9.21 0.12 1.91
CA SER A 142 10.01 0.06 3.13
C SER A 142 10.22 1.46 3.70
N HIS A 143 10.18 1.56 5.02
CA HIS A 143 10.55 2.77 5.76
C HIS A 143 11.46 2.39 6.93
N ASP A 144 12.32 3.31 7.34
CA ASP A 144 13.23 3.10 8.46
C ASP A 144 12.48 3.27 9.79
N VAL A 145 11.98 2.14 10.32
CA VAL A 145 11.23 2.10 11.59
C VAL A 145 12.09 2.53 12.77
N HIS A 146 13.40 2.21 12.75
CA HIS A 146 14.31 2.59 13.84
C HIS A 146 14.49 4.09 13.88
N ARG A 147 14.76 4.70 12.74
CA ARG A 147 14.88 6.15 12.62
C ARG A 147 13.58 6.84 13.01
N PHE A 148 12.44 6.35 12.53
CA PHE A 148 11.12 6.88 12.90
C PHE A 148 10.88 6.81 14.42
N GLY A 149 11.22 5.69 15.07
CA GLY A 149 11.11 5.53 16.50
C GLY A 149 12.00 6.53 17.27
N ALA A 150 13.24 6.75 16.81
CA ALA A 150 14.13 7.75 17.38
C ALA A 150 13.56 9.17 17.27
N GLU A 151 13.10 9.55 16.07
CA GLU A 151 12.49 10.87 15.81
C GLU A 151 11.25 11.11 16.70
N VAL A 152 10.37 10.10 16.86
CA VAL A 152 9.19 10.18 17.73
C VAL A 152 9.62 10.34 19.20
N THR A 153 10.67 9.64 19.63
CA THR A 153 11.20 9.73 21.00
C THR A 153 11.74 11.13 21.31
N GLU A 154 12.47 11.73 20.36
CA GLU A 154 12.94 13.12 20.51
C GLU A 154 11.77 14.09 20.68
N VAL A 155 10.74 13.99 19.84
CA VAL A 155 9.53 14.83 19.95
C VAL A 155 8.86 14.63 21.31
N LEU A 156 8.81 13.41 21.83
CA LEU A 156 8.23 13.14 23.14
C LEU A 156 9.02 13.84 24.26
N PHE A 157 10.35 13.83 24.20
CA PHE A 157 11.19 14.55 25.18
C PHE A 157 11.00 16.06 25.09
N ASP A 158 10.89 16.64 23.89
CA ASP A 158 10.57 18.07 23.71
C ASP A 158 9.23 18.42 24.39
N VAL A 159 8.20 17.57 24.19
CA VAL A 159 6.89 17.76 24.86
C VAL A 159 7.00 17.70 26.38
N ILE A 160 7.75 16.73 26.92
CA ILE A 160 7.94 16.58 28.37
C ILE A 160 8.70 17.78 28.95
N ALA A 161 9.66 18.34 28.21
CA ALA A 161 10.41 19.53 28.59
C ALA A 161 9.59 20.82 28.49
N GLY A 162 8.38 20.78 27.91
CA GLY A 162 7.53 21.94 27.70
C GLY A 162 7.94 22.79 26.50
N GLU A 163 8.74 22.23 25.60
CA GLU A 163 9.18 22.90 24.38
C GLU A 163 8.07 22.93 23.31
N GLU A 164 8.12 23.91 22.43
CA GLU A 164 7.17 24.01 21.31
C GLU A 164 7.46 22.92 20.27
N VAL A 165 6.52 22.02 20.10
CA VAL A 165 6.64 20.96 19.09
C VAL A 165 6.34 21.52 17.68
N ARG A 166 7.33 21.45 16.81
CA ARG A 166 7.19 21.80 15.40
C ARG A 166 7.00 20.55 14.54
N PRO A 167 6.11 20.59 13.53
CA PRO A 167 5.98 19.50 12.58
C PRO A 167 7.34 19.19 11.94
N ARG A 168 7.78 17.92 12.03
CA ARG A 168 9.01 17.44 11.38
C ARG A 168 8.64 16.61 10.16
N PRO A 169 9.34 16.75 9.02
CA PRO A 169 9.11 15.90 7.87
C PRO A 169 9.55 14.46 8.20
N VAL A 170 8.66 13.51 7.96
CA VAL A 170 8.97 12.08 8.08
C VAL A 170 9.55 11.59 6.75
N ALA A 171 10.53 10.69 6.82
CA ALA A 171 11.13 10.10 5.63
C ALA A 171 10.07 9.38 4.78
N THR A 172 10.07 9.64 3.47
CA THR A 172 9.16 8.98 2.53
C THR A 172 9.56 7.52 2.37
N PRO A 173 8.59 6.57 2.44
CA PRO A 173 8.86 5.18 2.16
C PRO A 173 9.46 4.97 0.76
N SER A 174 10.34 3.99 0.63
CA SER A 174 10.98 3.63 -0.63
C SER A 174 10.51 2.27 -1.13
N LEU A 175 10.42 2.11 -2.46
CA LEU A 175 10.11 0.81 -3.07
C LEU A 175 11.35 -0.09 -3.04
N VAL A 176 11.19 -1.28 -2.49
CA VAL A 176 12.16 -2.38 -2.54
C VAL A 176 11.64 -3.42 -3.53
N PRO A 177 12.07 -3.38 -4.79
CA PRO A 177 11.63 -4.34 -5.80
C PRO A 177 12.22 -5.73 -5.51
N ARG A 178 11.37 -6.76 -5.64
CA ARG A 178 11.75 -8.17 -5.53
C ARG A 178 11.08 -8.99 -6.65
N ARG A 179 10.78 -10.26 -6.39
CA ARG A 179 10.33 -11.21 -7.42
C ARG A 179 8.80 -11.27 -7.59
N SER A 180 8.01 -10.55 -6.81
CA SER A 180 6.54 -10.57 -6.89
C SER A 180 5.95 -9.52 -7.83
N THR A 181 6.78 -8.69 -8.46
CA THR A 181 6.30 -7.67 -9.40
C THR A 181 7.04 -7.77 -10.73
N ALA A 182 6.30 -7.69 -11.84
CA ALA A 182 6.81 -7.63 -13.20
C ALA A 182 5.83 -6.84 -14.09
N PRO A 183 6.24 -6.37 -15.26
CA PRO A 183 5.28 -5.86 -16.24
C PRO A 183 4.23 -6.92 -16.58
N PRO A 184 2.95 -6.55 -16.79
CA PRO A 184 1.91 -7.51 -17.14
C PRO A 184 2.27 -8.22 -18.45
N ARG A 185 1.96 -9.51 -18.53
CA ARG A 185 2.05 -10.22 -19.82
C ARG A 185 1.18 -9.49 -20.84
N ALA A 186 1.70 -9.33 -22.06
CA ALA A 186 0.88 -8.91 -23.19
C ALA A 186 -0.29 -9.88 -23.27
N GLN A 187 -1.53 -9.38 -23.29
CA GLN A 187 -2.72 -10.21 -23.52
C GLN A 187 -2.64 -10.73 -24.96
N GLY A 188 -1.84 -11.74 -25.14
CA GLY A 188 -1.82 -12.53 -26.37
C GLY A 188 -2.88 -13.60 -26.27
N VAL A 189 -3.65 -13.73 -27.33
CA VAL A 189 -4.57 -14.82 -27.61
C VAL A 189 -3.98 -16.11 -27.05
N ARG A 190 -4.66 -16.74 -26.08
CA ARG A 190 -4.36 -18.14 -25.75
C ARG A 190 -4.61 -18.96 -27.04
N PRO A 191 -3.67 -19.81 -27.42
CA PRO A 191 -3.88 -20.70 -28.54
C PRO A 191 -5.05 -21.65 -28.28
#